data_1e7f3bda2600fef86ed7002b4eb7a932
#
_entry.id   1e7f3bda2600fef86ed7002b4eb7a932
#
_cell.length_a   1.000
_cell.length_b   1.000
_cell.length_c   1.000
_cell.angle_alpha   90.00
_cell.angle_beta   90.00
_cell.angle_gamma   90.00
#
_symmetry.space_group_name_H-M   'P 1'
#
loop_
_entity.id
_entity.type
_entity.pdbx_description
1 polymer ?
#
loop_
_entity_poly.entity_id
_entity_poly.type
_entity_poly.pdbx_seq_one_letter_code
_entity_poly.pdbx_strand_id
1 'polypeptide(L)'
;MKLVALLLVATAANVFASTTVTPQEAIAAAVRERVGVSASIVVADLATKVTAEAGLRAQPEPAARLGQPARFVLSVNGVRRGLAVATVKVTARYPRASRNIARDEAIDAGAVRSSDETLAGVTIRALLRADAVSGLRARRDIVSGEPLTENVLRVPPLVKSGDSVDATVRIGAVSVTATGIASGSGQIGDVIRVMQPHSSRLLNARIVGPGAVEIVE
;
A
#
# COMPACT_ATOMS: atom_id res chain seq x y z
N MET A 1 29.24 17.53 -68.17
CA MET A 1 27.91 17.35 -67.62
C MET A 1 28.09 16.80 -66.18
N LYS A 2 27.93 17.66 -65.19
CA LYS A 2 28.04 17.29 -63.78
C LYS A 2 26.63 17.24 -63.19
N LEU A 3 26.17 16.02 -62.80
CA LEU A 3 24.91 15.81 -62.13
C LEU A 3 25.10 16.17 -60.65
N VAL A 4 24.37 17.18 -60.15
CA VAL A 4 24.30 17.53 -58.74
C VAL A 4 23.12 16.78 -58.20
N ALA A 5 23.36 15.76 -57.30
CA ALA A 5 22.34 15.05 -56.58
C ALA A 5 21.93 15.90 -55.38
N LEU A 6 20.67 16.35 -55.37
CA LEU A 6 20.05 17.06 -54.25
C LEU A 6 19.59 16.06 -53.20
N LEU A 7 20.29 16.01 -52.07
CA LEU A 7 19.94 15.15 -50.94
C LEU A 7 18.83 15.85 -50.13
N LEU A 8 17.60 15.36 -50.23
CA LEU A 8 16.46 15.83 -49.44
C LEU A 8 16.52 15.16 -48.08
N VAL A 9 16.97 15.91 -47.06
CA VAL A 9 16.91 15.47 -45.67
C VAL A 9 15.48 15.68 -45.14
N ALA A 10 14.72 14.63 -45.10
CA ALA A 10 13.39 14.64 -44.41
C ALA A 10 13.61 14.59 -42.91
N THR A 11 13.50 15.74 -42.24
CA THR A 11 13.42 15.82 -40.79
C THR A 11 12.03 15.30 -40.36
N ALA A 12 11.99 14.06 -39.90
CA ALA A 12 10.80 13.52 -39.22
C ALA A 12 10.62 14.27 -37.89
N ALA A 13 9.73 15.26 -37.87
CA ALA A 13 9.27 15.84 -36.64
C ALA A 13 8.45 14.78 -35.89
N ASN A 14 9.03 14.23 -34.80
CA ASN A 14 8.29 13.43 -33.85
C ASN A 14 7.25 14.33 -33.15
N VAL A 15 6.05 14.38 -33.69
CA VAL A 15 4.90 14.97 -33.05
C VAL A 15 4.54 14.00 -31.91
N PHE A 16 5.02 14.28 -30.71
CA PHE A 16 4.46 13.70 -29.51
C PHE A 16 3.01 14.20 -29.41
N ALA A 17 2.08 13.38 -29.85
CA ALA A 17 0.67 13.64 -29.65
C ALA A 17 0.42 13.67 -28.14
N SER A 18 0.29 14.84 -27.57
CA SER A 18 -0.09 15.02 -26.17
C SER A 18 -1.50 14.47 -26.02
N THR A 19 -1.63 13.23 -25.53
CA THR A 19 -2.93 12.59 -25.36
C THR A 19 -3.74 13.40 -24.34
N THR A 20 -4.82 13.98 -24.80
CA THR A 20 -5.76 14.71 -23.97
C THR A 20 -6.47 13.70 -23.05
N VAL A 21 -6.44 13.96 -21.76
CA VAL A 21 -7.05 13.09 -20.72
C VAL A 21 -8.35 13.72 -20.27
N THR A 22 -9.42 12.97 -20.29
CA THR A 22 -10.71 13.42 -19.75
C THR A 22 -10.72 13.34 -18.22
N PRO A 23 -11.56 14.13 -17.53
CA PRO A 23 -11.74 14.01 -16.09
C PRO A 23 -12.12 12.60 -15.64
N GLN A 24 -12.92 11.89 -16.43
CA GLN A 24 -13.31 10.51 -16.16
C GLN A 24 -12.11 9.56 -16.20
N GLU A 25 -11.26 9.66 -17.21
CA GLU A 25 -10.02 8.87 -17.35
C GLU A 25 -9.03 9.19 -16.24
N ALA A 26 -8.87 10.48 -15.90
CA ALA A 26 -8.00 10.91 -14.81
C ALA A 26 -8.43 10.30 -13.46
N ILE A 27 -9.75 10.31 -13.16
CA ILE A 27 -10.31 9.70 -11.95
C ILE A 27 -10.10 8.19 -11.96
N ALA A 28 -10.40 7.52 -13.08
CA ALA A 28 -10.21 6.07 -13.20
C ALA A 28 -8.74 5.67 -13.01
N ALA A 29 -7.80 6.43 -13.58
CA ALA A 29 -6.36 6.21 -13.43
C ALA A 29 -5.92 6.39 -11.97
N ALA A 30 -6.34 7.47 -11.31
CA ALA A 30 -6.01 7.75 -9.92
C ALA A 30 -6.55 6.68 -8.94
N VAL A 31 -7.74 6.16 -9.20
CA VAL A 31 -8.31 5.08 -8.40
C VAL A 31 -7.57 3.77 -8.66
N ARG A 32 -7.21 3.46 -9.91
CA ARG A 32 -6.42 2.26 -10.25
C ARG A 32 -5.06 2.25 -9.58
N GLU A 33 -4.36 3.38 -9.60
CA GLU A 33 -3.07 3.54 -8.93
C GLU A 33 -3.19 3.31 -7.42
N ARG A 34 -4.22 3.84 -6.78
CA ARG A 34 -4.44 3.69 -5.34
C ARG A 34 -4.92 2.31 -4.91
N VAL A 35 -5.76 1.68 -5.73
CA VAL A 35 -6.29 0.34 -5.44
C VAL A 35 -5.21 -0.74 -5.57
N GLY A 36 -4.25 -0.56 -6.48
CA GLY A 36 -3.05 -1.40 -6.59
C GLY A 36 -3.28 -2.85 -7.03
N VAL A 37 -4.50 -3.22 -7.43
CA VAL A 37 -4.87 -4.55 -7.92
C VAL A 37 -5.49 -4.45 -9.31
N SER A 38 -5.51 -5.57 -10.03
CA SER A 38 -6.27 -5.65 -11.28
C SER A 38 -7.77 -5.52 -10.95
N ALA A 39 -8.36 -4.43 -11.38
CA ALA A 39 -9.75 -4.09 -11.07
C ALA A 39 -10.45 -3.49 -12.29
N SER A 40 -11.73 -3.79 -12.44
CA SER A 40 -12.62 -3.05 -13.32
C SER A 40 -13.10 -1.79 -12.59
N ILE A 41 -12.90 -0.63 -13.21
CA ILE A 41 -13.25 0.66 -12.62
C ILE A 41 -14.26 1.35 -13.52
N VAL A 42 -15.39 1.69 -12.95
CA VAL A 42 -16.47 2.45 -13.61
C VAL A 42 -16.68 3.75 -12.86
N VAL A 43 -16.52 4.87 -13.56
CA VAL A 43 -16.80 6.21 -13.04
C VAL A 43 -18.18 6.63 -13.53
N ALA A 44 -19.10 6.85 -12.61
CA ALA A 44 -20.49 7.25 -12.87
C ALA A 44 -20.79 8.61 -12.20
N ASP A 45 -21.89 9.21 -12.60
CA ASP A 45 -22.43 10.45 -11.99
C ASP A 45 -21.39 11.58 -11.91
N LEU A 46 -20.55 11.70 -12.94
CA LEU A 46 -19.48 12.69 -12.98
C LEU A 46 -20.03 14.10 -13.14
N ALA A 47 -19.81 14.95 -12.15
CA ALA A 47 -20.09 16.38 -12.15
C ALA A 47 -18.79 17.17 -12.01
N THR A 48 -18.42 17.93 -13.03
CA THR A 48 -17.26 18.82 -13.03
C THR A 48 -17.40 19.93 -14.08
N LYS A 49 -16.71 21.05 -13.84
CA LYS A 49 -16.56 22.13 -14.84
C LYS A 49 -15.21 22.05 -15.57
N VAL A 50 -14.34 21.12 -15.19
CA VAL A 50 -13.03 20.94 -15.80
C VAL A 50 -13.19 20.14 -17.10
N THR A 51 -12.60 20.66 -18.18
CA THR A 51 -12.58 20.00 -19.49
C THR A 51 -11.38 19.06 -19.61
N ALA A 52 -11.36 18.28 -20.68
CA ALA A 52 -10.24 17.41 -21.00
C ALA A 52 -8.99 18.26 -21.31
N GLU A 53 -7.85 17.91 -20.71
CA GLU A 53 -6.59 18.62 -20.86
C GLU A 53 -5.42 17.62 -20.84
N ALA A 54 -4.35 17.90 -21.59
CA ALA A 54 -3.15 17.06 -21.58
C ALA A 54 -2.50 17.06 -20.19
N GLY A 55 -2.16 15.86 -19.68
CA GLY A 55 -1.56 15.71 -18.36
C GLY A 55 -2.50 15.93 -17.19
N LEU A 56 -3.82 15.91 -17.41
CA LEU A 56 -4.82 16.01 -16.35
C LEU A 56 -4.70 14.81 -15.39
N ARG A 57 -4.60 15.11 -14.11
CA ARG A 57 -4.54 14.12 -13.02
C ARG A 57 -5.66 14.38 -12.01
N ALA A 58 -6.15 13.31 -11.40
CA ALA A 58 -7.12 13.38 -10.32
C ALA A 58 -6.50 12.88 -9.02
N GLN A 59 -6.93 13.44 -7.90
CA GLN A 59 -6.58 12.97 -6.57
C GLN A 59 -7.85 12.87 -5.72
N PRO A 60 -8.24 11.68 -5.23
CA PRO A 60 -9.38 11.54 -4.34
C PRO A 60 -9.09 12.21 -2.99
N GLU A 61 -10.11 12.82 -2.39
CA GLU A 61 -10.03 13.29 -1.01
C GLU A 61 -9.84 12.11 -0.04
N PRO A 62 -9.19 12.31 1.12
CA PRO A 62 -8.88 11.23 2.06
C PRO A 62 -10.09 10.42 2.53
N ALA A 63 -11.27 11.05 2.61
CA ALA A 63 -12.53 10.42 3.02
C ALA A 63 -13.31 9.77 1.86
N ALA A 64 -12.80 9.83 0.62
CA ALA A 64 -13.47 9.30 -0.55
C ALA A 64 -13.71 7.79 -0.44
N ARG A 65 -14.95 7.35 -0.72
CA ARG A 65 -15.36 5.95 -0.63
C ARG A 65 -15.88 5.42 -1.96
N LEU A 66 -15.59 4.16 -2.23
CA LEU A 66 -16.11 3.45 -3.39
C LEU A 66 -17.64 3.29 -3.30
N GLY A 67 -18.31 3.38 -4.44
CA GLY A 67 -19.78 3.23 -4.54
C GLY A 67 -20.58 4.39 -3.94
N GLN A 68 -19.94 5.47 -3.53
CA GLN A 68 -20.57 6.68 -3.01
C GLN A 68 -20.06 7.91 -3.76
N PRO A 69 -20.84 9.03 -3.83
CA PRO A 69 -20.36 10.28 -4.37
C PRO A 69 -19.10 10.74 -3.60
N ALA A 70 -17.99 10.88 -4.32
CA ALA A 70 -16.71 11.25 -3.78
C ALA A 70 -16.12 12.45 -4.51
N ARG A 71 -15.35 13.28 -3.80
CA ARG A 71 -14.69 14.44 -4.36
C ARG A 71 -13.29 14.10 -4.83
N PHE A 72 -12.92 14.68 -5.96
CA PHE A 72 -11.61 14.57 -6.58
C PHE A 72 -11.07 15.96 -6.90
N VAL A 73 -9.83 16.21 -6.53
CA VAL A 73 -9.10 17.41 -6.97
C VAL A 73 -8.50 17.11 -8.33
N LEU A 74 -8.80 17.94 -9.32
CA LEU A 74 -8.23 17.85 -10.65
C LEU A 74 -7.08 18.84 -10.82
N SER A 75 -5.95 18.40 -11.36
CA SER A 75 -4.73 19.20 -11.52
C SER A 75 -3.97 18.84 -12.79
N VAL A 76 -3.22 19.80 -13.32
CA VAL A 76 -2.28 19.61 -14.43
C VAL A 76 -0.93 20.17 -13.97
N ASN A 77 0.13 19.39 -14.09
CA ASN A 77 1.49 19.75 -13.65
C ASN A 77 1.53 20.30 -12.20
N GLY A 78 0.72 19.72 -11.30
CA GLY A 78 0.61 20.16 -9.90
C GLY A 78 -0.27 21.40 -9.67
N VAL A 79 -0.72 22.09 -10.72
CA VAL A 79 -1.62 23.23 -10.63
C VAL A 79 -3.07 22.77 -10.61
N ARG A 80 -3.81 23.11 -9.54
CA ARG A 80 -5.22 22.77 -9.41
C ARG A 80 -6.06 23.45 -10.49
N ARG A 81 -6.86 22.66 -11.21
CA ARG A 81 -7.82 23.11 -12.25
C ARG A 81 -9.24 23.23 -11.68
N GLY A 82 -9.60 22.38 -10.74
CA GLY A 82 -10.93 22.37 -10.16
C GLY A 82 -11.23 21.13 -9.32
N LEU A 83 -12.52 20.93 -9.10
CA LEU A 83 -13.05 19.77 -8.40
C LEU A 83 -13.96 18.97 -9.33
N ALA A 84 -13.98 17.67 -9.10
CA ALA A 84 -14.98 16.77 -9.65
C ALA A 84 -15.66 16.02 -8.51
N VAL A 85 -16.94 15.73 -8.68
CA VAL A 85 -17.68 14.77 -7.86
C VAL A 85 -18.06 13.60 -8.75
N ALA A 86 -17.77 12.40 -8.32
CA ALA A 86 -18.12 11.19 -9.09
C ALA A 86 -18.37 10.01 -8.16
N THR A 87 -19.20 9.07 -8.60
CA THR A 87 -19.38 7.77 -7.98
C THR A 87 -18.46 6.77 -8.67
N VAL A 88 -17.49 6.21 -7.94
CA VAL A 88 -16.56 5.23 -8.52
C VAL A 88 -16.90 3.85 -8.02
N LYS A 89 -17.25 2.95 -8.94
CA LYS A 89 -17.48 1.53 -8.68
C LYS A 89 -16.22 0.75 -9.08
N VAL A 90 -15.71 -0.06 -8.17
CA VAL A 90 -14.54 -0.92 -8.38
C VAL A 90 -14.99 -2.36 -8.20
N THR A 91 -14.81 -3.17 -9.22
CA THR A 91 -14.98 -4.62 -9.14
C THR A 91 -13.59 -5.25 -9.18
N ALA A 92 -13.23 -5.93 -8.11
CA ALA A 92 -11.93 -6.55 -7.94
C ALA A 92 -12.04 -7.89 -7.23
N ARG A 93 -11.03 -8.73 -7.42
CA ARG A 93 -10.89 -9.96 -6.66
C ARG A 93 -10.45 -9.63 -5.24
N TYR A 94 -11.35 -9.87 -4.27
CA TYR A 94 -11.18 -9.43 -2.90
C TYR A 94 -11.16 -10.58 -1.90
N PRO A 95 -10.22 -10.60 -0.91
CA PRO A 95 -10.16 -11.65 0.08
C PRO A 95 -11.23 -11.51 1.16
N ARG A 96 -11.93 -12.62 1.45
CA ARG A 96 -12.88 -12.75 2.56
C ARG A 96 -12.53 -13.95 3.42
N ALA A 97 -12.94 -13.90 4.67
CA ALA A 97 -12.83 -15.04 5.56
C ALA A 97 -13.70 -16.20 5.03
N SER A 98 -13.11 -17.38 4.87
CA SER A 98 -13.84 -18.60 4.48
C SER A 98 -14.54 -19.25 5.68
N ARG A 99 -14.07 -18.98 6.91
CA ARG A 99 -14.55 -19.45 8.20
C ARG A 99 -14.44 -18.36 9.26
N ASN A 100 -14.94 -18.63 10.46
CA ASN A 100 -14.66 -17.75 11.60
C ASN A 100 -13.17 -17.84 11.98
N ILE A 101 -12.58 -16.69 12.28
CA ILE A 101 -11.18 -16.52 12.67
C ILE A 101 -11.13 -15.80 13.99
N ALA A 102 -10.50 -16.41 14.98
CA ALA A 102 -10.38 -15.82 16.31
C ALA A 102 -9.35 -14.66 16.31
N ARG A 103 -9.49 -13.78 17.30
CA ARG A 103 -8.48 -12.74 17.55
C ARG A 103 -7.10 -13.37 17.72
N ASP A 104 -6.09 -12.73 17.16
CA ASP A 104 -4.68 -13.16 17.16
C ASP A 104 -4.38 -14.46 16.41
N GLU A 105 -5.37 -15.07 15.81
CA GLU A 105 -5.18 -16.23 14.94
C GLU A 105 -4.45 -15.80 13.65
N ALA A 106 -3.52 -16.65 13.19
CA ALA A 106 -2.82 -16.44 11.93
C ALA A 106 -3.74 -16.77 10.75
N ILE A 107 -3.70 -15.94 9.72
CA ILE A 107 -4.45 -16.16 8.49
C ILE A 107 -3.68 -17.16 7.63
N ASP A 108 -4.22 -18.34 7.45
CA ASP A 108 -3.72 -19.36 6.52
C ASP A 108 -4.48 -19.32 5.19
N ALA A 109 -3.97 -20.06 4.21
CA ALA A 109 -4.59 -20.12 2.89
C ALA A 109 -6.02 -20.71 2.92
N GLY A 110 -6.32 -21.61 3.84
CA GLY A 110 -7.65 -22.21 4.01
C GLY A 110 -8.66 -21.25 4.66
N ALA A 111 -8.18 -20.25 5.38
CA ALA A 111 -9.03 -19.22 6.00
C ALA A 111 -9.46 -18.13 5.01
N VAL A 112 -8.95 -18.13 3.76
CA VAL A 112 -9.19 -17.09 2.76
C VAL A 112 -9.92 -17.66 1.56
N ARG A 113 -10.99 -17.00 1.15
CA ARG A 113 -11.60 -17.18 -0.17
C ARG A 113 -11.58 -15.85 -0.91
N SER A 114 -11.43 -15.89 -2.22
CA SER A 114 -11.46 -14.70 -3.07
C SER A 114 -12.56 -14.83 -4.09
N SER A 115 -13.36 -13.78 -4.24
CA SER A 115 -14.39 -13.64 -5.26
C SER A 115 -14.29 -12.26 -5.91
N ASP A 116 -14.76 -12.16 -7.15
CA ASP A 116 -14.89 -10.87 -7.81
C ASP A 116 -16.11 -10.16 -7.25
N GLU A 117 -15.89 -9.00 -6.65
CA GLU A 117 -16.94 -8.23 -5.98
C GLU A 117 -16.87 -6.75 -6.34
N THR A 118 -18.05 -6.14 -6.45
CA THR A 118 -18.15 -4.68 -6.52
C THR A 118 -18.08 -4.11 -5.12
N LEU A 119 -17.01 -3.37 -4.87
CA LEU A 119 -16.70 -2.80 -3.55
C LEU A 119 -17.52 -1.52 -3.31
N ALA A 120 -18.20 -1.47 -2.19
CA ALA A 120 -18.96 -0.30 -1.74
C ALA A 120 -18.63 0.07 -0.30
N GLY A 121 -18.62 1.37 0.01
CA GLY A 121 -18.36 1.88 1.35
C GLY A 121 -16.90 1.80 1.82
N VAL A 122 -16.01 1.19 1.03
CA VAL A 122 -14.58 1.08 1.31
C VAL A 122 -13.88 2.38 0.90
N THR A 123 -12.98 2.90 1.73
CA THR A 123 -12.15 4.06 1.39
C THR A 123 -11.27 3.74 0.17
N ILE A 124 -11.08 4.72 -0.73
CA ILE A 124 -10.21 4.58 -1.91
C ILE A 124 -8.74 4.53 -1.46
N ARG A 125 -8.24 3.33 -1.28
CA ARG A 125 -6.85 3.03 -0.86
C ARG A 125 -6.42 1.68 -1.40
N ALA A 126 -5.17 1.30 -1.16
CA ALA A 126 -4.67 -0.02 -1.53
C ALA A 126 -5.57 -1.13 -0.96
N LEU A 127 -5.95 -2.05 -1.82
CA LEU A 127 -6.70 -3.23 -1.44
C LEU A 127 -5.73 -4.36 -1.16
N LEU A 128 -5.99 -5.09 -0.09
CA LEU A 128 -5.22 -6.29 0.21
C LEU A 128 -5.48 -7.36 -0.86
N ARG A 129 -4.40 -7.96 -1.33
CA ARG A 129 -4.47 -9.13 -2.21
C ARG A 129 -4.55 -10.39 -1.36
N ALA A 130 -5.14 -11.46 -1.91
CA ALA A 130 -5.28 -12.72 -1.19
C ALA A 130 -3.93 -13.33 -0.77
N ASP A 131 -2.89 -13.16 -1.59
CA ASP A 131 -1.52 -13.58 -1.29
C ASP A 131 -0.88 -12.72 -0.18
N ALA A 132 -1.24 -11.45 -0.08
CA ALA A 132 -0.71 -10.52 0.93
C ALA A 132 -1.36 -10.68 2.32
N VAL A 133 -2.48 -11.40 2.44
CA VAL A 133 -3.12 -11.63 3.75
C VAL A 133 -2.57 -12.87 4.47
N SER A 134 -1.92 -13.78 3.76
CA SER A 134 -1.30 -14.97 4.34
C SER A 134 -0.19 -14.59 5.32
N GLY A 135 -0.21 -15.19 6.51
CA GLY A 135 0.75 -14.89 7.58
C GLY A 135 0.41 -13.66 8.43
N LEU A 136 -0.56 -12.84 8.04
CA LEU A 136 -1.10 -11.79 8.92
C LEU A 136 -1.88 -12.42 10.08
N ARG A 137 -2.19 -11.62 11.10
CA ARG A 137 -3.01 -12.03 12.25
C ARG A 137 -4.26 -11.17 12.35
N ALA A 138 -5.34 -11.79 12.82
CA ALA A 138 -6.58 -11.08 13.11
C ALA A 138 -6.38 -10.11 14.28
N ARG A 139 -6.84 -8.86 14.15
CA ARG A 139 -6.86 -7.88 15.26
C ARG A 139 -8.02 -8.11 16.20
N ARG A 140 -9.09 -8.74 15.72
CA ARG A 140 -10.32 -9.09 16.45
C ARG A 140 -10.90 -10.36 15.84
N ASP A 141 -11.96 -10.86 16.45
CA ASP A 141 -12.73 -11.93 15.85
C ASP A 141 -13.32 -11.49 14.51
N ILE A 142 -13.19 -12.34 13.50
CA ILE A 142 -13.66 -12.14 12.13
C ILE A 142 -14.65 -13.24 11.82
N VAL A 143 -15.85 -12.89 11.40
CA VAL A 143 -16.87 -13.87 11.04
C VAL A 143 -16.70 -14.36 9.60
N SER A 144 -17.16 -15.60 9.33
CA SER A 144 -17.17 -16.15 7.97
C SER A 144 -17.87 -15.20 6.99
N GLY A 145 -17.26 -14.96 5.82
CA GLY A 145 -17.75 -14.04 4.81
C GLY A 145 -17.34 -12.58 5.00
N GLU A 146 -16.75 -12.22 6.14
CA GLU A 146 -16.28 -10.85 6.37
C GLU A 146 -15.08 -10.49 5.48
N PRO A 147 -15.02 -9.25 4.93
CA PRO A 147 -13.90 -8.81 4.12
C PRO A 147 -12.62 -8.66 4.96
N LEU A 148 -11.52 -9.21 4.47
CA LEU A 148 -10.21 -9.12 5.10
C LEU A 148 -9.54 -7.80 4.70
N THR A 149 -9.65 -6.80 5.57
CA THR A 149 -9.09 -5.46 5.38
C THR A 149 -7.92 -5.22 6.33
N GLU A 150 -7.10 -4.20 6.05
CA GLU A 150 -6.03 -3.76 6.97
C GLU A 150 -6.53 -3.41 8.38
N ASN A 151 -7.80 -3.02 8.51
CA ASN A 151 -8.38 -2.68 9.82
C ASN A 151 -8.61 -3.91 10.70
N VAL A 152 -8.87 -5.07 10.11
CA VAL A 152 -9.13 -6.32 10.83
C VAL A 152 -7.90 -7.22 10.90
N LEU A 153 -6.84 -6.88 10.17
CA LEU A 153 -5.59 -7.63 10.11
C LEU A 153 -4.41 -6.83 10.67
N ARG A 154 -3.39 -7.54 11.12
CA ARG A 154 -2.12 -6.95 11.56
C ARG A 154 -0.94 -7.82 11.12
N VAL A 155 0.18 -7.19 10.86
CA VAL A 155 1.44 -7.88 10.68
C VAL A 155 1.88 -8.45 12.04
N PRO A 156 2.23 -9.74 12.15
CA PRO A 156 2.76 -10.29 13.40
C PRO A 156 4.10 -9.62 13.72
N PRO A 157 4.38 -9.33 15.01
CA PRO A 157 5.67 -8.77 15.37
C PRO A 157 6.80 -9.75 15.00
N LEU A 158 7.91 -9.20 14.53
CA LEU A 158 9.09 -9.95 14.13
C LEU A 158 9.87 -10.47 15.35
N VAL A 159 9.86 -9.68 16.42
CA VAL A 159 10.36 -10.02 17.74
C VAL A 159 9.21 -9.84 18.72
N LYS A 160 9.02 -10.82 19.61
CA LYS A 160 8.01 -10.79 20.68
C LYS A 160 8.66 -10.63 22.03
N SER A 161 7.92 -10.08 22.98
CA SER A 161 8.37 -10.06 24.38
C SER A 161 8.59 -11.50 24.88
N GLY A 162 9.76 -11.74 25.49
CA GLY A 162 10.21 -13.06 25.94
C GLY A 162 11.09 -13.81 24.93
N ASP A 163 11.17 -13.34 23.67
CA ASP A 163 12.04 -13.98 22.69
C ASP A 163 13.53 -13.77 23.05
N SER A 164 14.32 -14.82 22.80
CA SER A 164 15.78 -14.71 22.80
C SER A 164 16.22 -14.00 21.52
N VAL A 165 17.05 -12.97 21.66
CA VAL A 165 17.51 -12.13 20.55
C VAL A 165 19.03 -11.96 20.60
N ASP A 166 19.66 -11.85 19.45
CA ASP A 166 21.07 -11.52 19.32
C ASP A 166 21.24 -10.00 19.30
N ALA A 167 21.73 -9.47 20.42
CA ALA A 167 21.96 -8.04 20.60
C ALA A 167 23.40 -7.69 20.19
N THR A 168 23.50 -6.88 19.15
CA THR A 168 24.81 -6.42 18.63
C THR A 168 25.04 -4.97 19.05
N VAL A 169 26.24 -4.73 19.62
CA VAL A 169 26.78 -3.38 19.87
C VAL A 169 27.88 -3.12 18.86
N ARG A 170 27.85 -1.97 18.22
CA ARG A 170 28.89 -1.55 17.28
C ARG A 170 29.57 -0.29 17.77
N ILE A 171 30.88 -0.38 17.99
CA ILE A 171 31.71 0.75 18.44
C ILE A 171 32.86 0.89 17.44
N GLY A 172 32.76 1.86 16.54
CA GLY A 172 33.73 2.02 15.47
C GLY A 172 33.79 0.78 14.56
N ALA A 173 34.99 0.18 14.45
CA ALA A 173 35.19 -1.04 13.65
C ALA A 173 34.94 -2.35 14.45
N VAL A 174 34.64 -2.25 15.75
CA VAL A 174 34.43 -3.42 16.61
C VAL A 174 32.93 -3.69 16.74
N SER A 175 32.54 -4.94 16.50
CA SER A 175 31.18 -5.43 16.70
C SER A 175 31.19 -6.56 17.73
N VAL A 176 30.37 -6.42 18.75
CA VAL A 176 30.17 -7.43 19.80
C VAL A 176 28.73 -7.86 19.81
N THR A 177 28.49 -9.17 19.73
CA THR A 177 27.13 -9.74 19.79
C THR A 177 26.99 -10.56 21.07
N ALA A 178 25.89 -10.37 21.77
CA ALA A 178 25.53 -11.13 22.96
C ALA A 178 24.05 -11.48 22.92
N THR A 179 23.66 -12.62 23.47
CA THR A 179 22.26 -13.02 23.59
C THR A 179 21.57 -12.22 24.68
N GLY A 180 20.36 -11.73 24.40
CA GLY A 180 19.48 -11.03 25.32
C GLY A 180 18.04 -11.55 25.26
N ILE A 181 17.19 -11.09 26.16
CA ILE A 181 15.77 -11.40 26.20
C ILE A 181 14.99 -10.11 25.86
N ALA A 182 14.18 -10.15 24.82
CA ALA A 182 13.34 -9.03 24.43
C ALA A 182 12.27 -8.74 25.49
N SER A 183 12.19 -7.51 25.96
CA SER A 183 11.16 -7.02 26.91
C SER A 183 10.08 -6.20 26.19
N GLY A 184 9.97 -6.36 24.88
CA GLY A 184 8.98 -5.71 24.03
C GLY A 184 8.81 -6.47 22.72
N SER A 185 7.80 -6.09 21.95
CA SER A 185 7.54 -6.67 20.64
C SER A 185 7.56 -5.59 19.57
N GLY A 186 8.00 -5.92 18.35
CA GLY A 186 8.06 -4.94 17.27
C GLY A 186 8.44 -5.53 15.91
N GLN A 187 8.54 -4.62 14.95
CA GLN A 187 8.96 -4.85 13.57
C GLN A 187 10.39 -4.33 13.34
N ILE A 188 10.94 -4.55 12.15
CA ILE A 188 12.20 -3.93 11.74
C ILE A 188 12.11 -2.42 11.91
N GLY A 189 13.12 -1.85 12.58
CA GLY A 189 13.24 -0.42 12.84
C GLY A 189 12.67 0.02 14.19
N ASP A 190 11.79 -0.76 14.81
CA ASP A 190 11.25 -0.46 16.15
C ASP A 190 12.34 -0.58 17.22
N VAL A 191 12.25 0.30 18.23
CA VAL A 191 13.12 0.24 19.39
C VAL A 191 12.40 -0.47 20.53
N ILE A 192 13.00 -1.55 21.01
CA ILE A 192 12.51 -2.35 22.13
C ILE A 192 13.55 -2.35 23.27
N ARG A 193 13.12 -2.75 24.45
CA ARG A 193 14.05 -3.02 25.55
C ARG A 193 14.48 -4.48 25.49
N VAL A 194 15.77 -4.70 25.71
CA VAL A 194 16.38 -6.04 25.79
C VAL A 194 17.05 -6.19 27.15
N MET A 195 16.74 -7.26 27.83
CA MET A 195 17.33 -7.61 29.11
C MET A 195 18.56 -8.48 28.88
N GLN A 196 19.67 -8.10 29.51
CA GLN A 196 20.88 -8.91 29.50
C GLN A 196 20.79 -10.00 30.60
N PRO A 197 20.92 -11.29 30.24
CA PRO A 197 20.61 -12.40 31.15
C PRO A 197 21.37 -12.39 32.49
N HIS A 198 22.64 -11.95 32.46
CA HIS A 198 23.51 -12.01 33.65
C HIS A 198 23.54 -10.72 34.48
N SER A 199 22.98 -9.64 34.02
CA SER A 199 23.01 -8.34 34.72
C SER A 199 21.64 -7.76 35.01
N SER A 200 20.57 -8.36 34.52
CA SER A 200 19.20 -7.84 34.56
C SER A 200 19.09 -6.39 34.06
N ARG A 201 20.10 -5.90 33.35
CA ARG A 201 20.14 -4.55 32.80
C ARG A 201 19.28 -4.49 31.54
N LEU A 202 18.44 -3.48 31.46
CA LEU A 202 17.64 -3.20 30.28
C LEU A 202 18.40 -2.22 29.38
N LEU A 203 18.58 -2.60 28.12
CA LEU A 203 19.19 -1.79 27.08
C LEU A 203 18.15 -1.50 26.00
N ASN A 204 18.19 -0.30 25.42
CA ASN A 204 17.39 -0.01 24.23
C ASN A 204 18.07 -0.64 23.02
N ALA A 205 17.27 -1.31 22.18
CA ALA A 205 17.77 -1.95 20.99
C ALA A 205 16.79 -1.80 19.84
N ARG A 206 17.29 -1.54 18.66
CA ARG A 206 16.52 -1.47 17.42
C ARG A 206 16.46 -2.83 16.77
N ILE A 207 15.28 -3.28 16.37
CA ILE A 207 15.12 -4.52 15.64
C ILE A 207 15.65 -4.32 14.22
N VAL A 208 16.65 -5.15 13.85
CA VAL A 208 17.29 -5.11 12.52
C VAL A 208 16.95 -6.34 11.68
N GLY A 209 16.39 -7.40 12.31
CA GLY A 209 15.99 -8.62 11.63
C GLY A 209 15.28 -9.61 12.56
N PRO A 210 14.89 -10.80 12.04
CA PRO A 210 14.31 -11.85 12.87
C PRO A 210 15.30 -12.28 13.96
N GLY A 211 14.90 -12.10 15.22
CA GLY A 211 15.76 -12.44 16.36
C GLY A 211 17.05 -11.60 16.50
N ALA A 212 17.22 -10.55 15.68
CA ALA A 212 18.43 -9.72 15.68
C ALA A 212 18.09 -8.27 16.02
N VAL A 213 18.86 -7.70 16.97
CA VAL A 213 18.70 -6.32 17.42
C VAL A 213 20.04 -5.61 17.52
N GLU A 214 20.06 -4.31 17.28
CA GLU A 214 21.23 -3.46 17.46
C GLU A 214 21.00 -2.51 18.63
N ILE A 215 21.94 -2.49 19.59
CA ILE A 215 21.85 -1.61 20.77
C ILE A 215 21.96 -0.16 20.30
N VAL A 216 21.04 0.68 20.77
CA VAL A 216 21.02 2.12 20.53
C VAL A 216 21.16 2.86 21.86
N GLU A 217 21.97 3.91 21.87
CA GLU A 217 22.12 4.79 23.03
C GLU A 217 20.91 5.70 23.23
#